data_dd75bb2d53b8bad302c72d45bc199331
#
_entry.id   dd75bb2d53b8bad302c72d45bc199331
#
_cell.length_a   1.000
_cell.length_b   1.000
_cell.length_c   1.000
_cell.angle_alpha   90.00
_cell.angle_beta   90.00
_cell.angle_gamma   90.00
#
_symmetry.space_group_name_H-M   'P 1'
#
loop_
_entity.id
_entity.type
_entity.pdbx_description
1 polymer ?
#
loop_
_entity_poly.entity_id
_entity_poly.type
_entity_poly.pdbx_seq_one_letter_code
_entity_poly.pdbx_strand_id
1 'polypeptide(L)'
;NISVLKDGSASIYGAKAANGVILVTTKKGKGKTTVDYGFNMRFTTNGIMAFSPSMQEYASMWLEANKEMPEHDWWGWGEENLKKMAQGIEGIYESTVADWGTMFVGNANRLDELFARRYSYQHNLSVAGSTDKSDYRISLAYADNQANLATAYDGQKQLNLRLNYGIKLTDWFKLETSASMIK
;
A
#
# COMPACT_ATOMS: atom_id res chain seq x y z
N ASN A 1 -18.22 17.41 -6.69
CA ASN A 1 -19.49 16.73 -6.60
C ASN A 1 -19.39 15.36 -7.28
N ILE A 2 -20.04 14.35 -6.72
CA ILE A 2 -20.12 13.01 -7.31
C ILE A 2 -21.62 12.71 -7.46
N SER A 3 -22.02 12.38 -8.67
CA SER A 3 -23.40 11.98 -9.00
C SER A 3 -23.37 10.59 -9.61
N VAL A 4 -24.22 9.71 -9.14
CA VAL A 4 -24.39 8.36 -9.68
C VAL A 4 -25.66 8.33 -10.50
N LEU A 5 -25.52 8.08 -11.79
CA LEU A 5 -26.61 7.95 -12.74
C LEU A 5 -26.84 6.47 -12.99
N LYS A 6 -28.09 6.02 -12.86
CA LYS A 6 -28.53 4.65 -13.11
C LYS A 6 -29.69 4.67 -14.11
N ASP A 7 -29.93 3.52 -14.71
CA ASP A 7 -31.03 3.29 -15.61
C ASP A 7 -31.08 4.26 -16.82
N GLY A 8 -32.24 4.74 -17.18
CA GLY A 8 -32.46 5.61 -18.34
C GLY A 8 -31.61 6.91 -18.32
N SER A 9 -31.26 7.45 -17.14
CA SER A 9 -30.45 8.65 -17.06
C SER A 9 -28.97 8.44 -17.47
N ALA A 10 -28.49 7.21 -17.45
CA ALA A 10 -27.16 6.85 -17.90
C ALA A 10 -27.10 6.67 -19.45
N SER A 11 -28.21 6.49 -20.12
CA SER A 11 -28.27 6.18 -21.58
C SER A 11 -27.65 7.27 -22.46
N ILE A 12 -27.67 8.55 -22.02
CA ILE A 12 -27.03 9.68 -22.74
C ILE A 12 -25.52 9.51 -22.89
N TYR A 13 -24.88 8.64 -22.09
CA TYR A 13 -23.44 8.34 -22.14
C TYR A 13 -23.11 7.11 -23.00
N GLY A 14 -24.12 6.58 -23.71
CA GLY A 14 -23.95 5.50 -24.69
C GLY A 14 -23.95 4.10 -24.09
N ALA A 15 -23.66 3.10 -24.92
CA ALA A 15 -23.75 1.67 -24.56
C ALA A 15 -22.84 1.24 -23.37
N LYS A 16 -21.73 1.92 -23.16
CA LYS A 16 -20.83 1.65 -22.03
C LYS A 16 -21.43 2.01 -20.67
N ALA A 17 -22.52 2.78 -20.67
CA ALA A 17 -23.22 3.22 -19.47
C ALA A 17 -24.30 2.24 -18.97
N ALA A 18 -24.43 1.05 -19.58
CA ALA A 18 -25.45 0.06 -19.23
C ALA A 18 -25.45 -0.35 -17.75
N ASN A 19 -24.28 -0.31 -17.10
CA ASN A 19 -24.12 -0.62 -15.67
C ASN A 19 -24.12 0.64 -14.77
N GLY A 20 -24.53 1.80 -15.32
CA GLY A 20 -24.55 3.09 -14.64
C GLY A 20 -23.31 3.94 -14.91
N VAL A 21 -23.40 5.22 -14.52
CA VAL A 21 -22.35 6.23 -14.72
C VAL A 21 -22.08 6.94 -13.40
N ILE A 22 -20.80 7.08 -13.05
CA ILE A 22 -20.37 7.95 -11.96
C ILE A 22 -19.84 9.25 -12.57
N LEU A 23 -20.60 10.33 -12.41
CA LEU A 23 -20.23 11.66 -12.88
C LEU A 23 -19.46 12.40 -11.79
N VAL A 24 -18.18 12.70 -12.05
CA VAL A 24 -17.35 13.46 -11.12
C VAL A 24 -17.18 14.88 -11.65
N THR A 25 -17.78 15.85 -10.94
CA THR A 25 -17.59 17.27 -11.24
C THR A 25 -16.52 17.84 -10.35
N THR A 26 -15.41 18.30 -10.92
CA THR A 26 -14.30 18.89 -10.18
C THR A 26 -14.65 20.28 -9.64
N LYS A 27 -13.98 20.67 -8.55
CA LYS A 27 -14.14 22.01 -7.98
C LYS A 27 -13.62 23.06 -8.95
N LYS A 28 -14.36 24.15 -9.10
CA LYS A 28 -13.95 25.36 -9.83
C LYS A 28 -13.52 26.44 -8.83
N GLY A 29 -12.80 27.45 -9.30
CA GLY A 29 -12.52 28.64 -8.52
C GLY A 29 -13.80 29.46 -8.26
N LYS A 30 -13.94 30.00 -7.06
CA LYS A 30 -15.05 30.90 -6.69
C LYS A 30 -14.56 31.99 -5.74
N GLY A 31 -14.98 33.23 -6.00
CA GLY A 31 -14.69 34.38 -5.13
C GLY A 31 -13.22 34.78 -5.14
N LYS A 32 -12.76 35.37 -4.04
CA LYS A 32 -11.38 35.80 -3.88
C LYS A 32 -10.40 34.66 -4.02
N THR A 33 -9.20 34.95 -4.49
CA THR A 33 -8.11 33.95 -4.57
C THR A 33 -7.85 33.33 -3.21
N THR A 34 -7.90 32.03 -3.16
CA THR A 34 -7.55 31.22 -1.99
C THR A 34 -6.41 30.28 -2.32
N VAL A 35 -5.57 30.04 -1.32
CA VAL A 35 -4.50 29.03 -1.37
C VAL A 35 -4.80 28.03 -0.27
N ASP A 36 -4.98 26.79 -0.67
CA ASP A 36 -5.25 25.69 0.26
C ASP A 36 -4.07 24.72 0.21
N TYR A 37 -3.54 24.38 1.38
CA TYR A 37 -2.52 23.37 1.53
C TYR A 37 -3.01 22.31 2.51
N GLY A 38 -2.89 21.05 2.10
CA GLY A 38 -3.20 19.89 2.93
C GLY A 38 -2.01 18.95 3.00
N PHE A 39 -1.71 18.49 4.19
CA PHE A 39 -0.72 17.45 4.44
C PHE A 39 -1.37 16.28 5.16
N ASN A 40 -1.15 15.08 4.65
CA ASN A 40 -1.55 13.84 5.29
C ASN A 40 -0.33 12.95 5.45
N MET A 41 -0.17 12.39 6.63
CA MET A 41 0.84 11.38 6.93
C MET A 41 0.15 10.14 7.49
N ARG A 42 0.57 9.00 7.01
CA ARG A 42 0.11 7.69 7.48
C ARG A 42 1.33 6.85 7.78
N PHE A 43 1.30 6.13 8.87
CA PHE A 43 2.25 5.07 9.14
C PHE A 43 1.57 3.72 8.98
N THR A 44 2.27 2.81 8.36
CA THR A 44 1.85 1.43 8.20
C THR A 44 2.75 0.58 9.08
N THR A 45 2.15 -0.25 9.89
CA THR A 45 2.84 -1.25 10.72
C THR A 45 2.12 -2.57 10.55
N ASN A 46 2.79 -3.64 10.89
CA ASN A 46 2.15 -4.94 10.91
C ASN A 46 1.03 -4.93 11.95
N GLY A 47 -0.10 -5.50 11.58
CA GLY A 47 -1.20 -5.74 12.50
C GLY A 47 -0.89 -6.95 13.39
N ILE A 48 -1.76 -7.95 13.36
CA ILE A 48 -1.49 -9.21 14.04
C ILE A 48 -0.49 -10.00 13.20
N MET A 49 0.72 -10.18 13.71
CA MET A 49 1.74 -11.02 13.10
C MET A 49 1.45 -12.48 13.45
N ALA A 50 1.75 -13.38 12.53
CA ALA A 50 1.81 -14.79 12.86
C ALA A 50 2.88 -15.00 13.95
N PHE A 51 2.60 -15.88 14.88
CA PHE A 51 3.57 -16.27 15.89
C PHE A 51 4.76 -16.95 15.22
N SER A 52 5.95 -16.45 15.48
CA SER A 52 7.20 -17.07 15.07
C SER A 52 7.87 -17.60 16.33
N PRO A 53 7.88 -18.92 16.57
CA PRO A 53 8.54 -19.48 17.73
C PRO A 53 10.06 -19.25 17.66
N SER A 54 10.69 -19.11 18.79
CA SER A 54 12.15 -19.18 18.89
C SER A 54 12.65 -20.55 18.45
N MET A 55 13.93 -20.64 18.11
CA MET A 55 14.56 -21.92 17.78
C MET A 55 14.36 -22.96 18.89
N GLN A 56 14.48 -22.54 20.15
CA GLN A 56 14.29 -23.40 21.32
C GLN A 56 12.86 -23.90 21.45
N GLU A 57 11.87 -23.03 21.28
CA GLU A 57 10.47 -23.40 21.31
C GLU A 57 10.12 -24.34 20.16
N TYR A 58 10.58 -24.01 18.94
CA TYR A 58 10.39 -24.85 17.78
C TYR A 58 10.93 -26.28 17.98
N ALA A 59 12.20 -26.37 18.41
CA ALA A 59 12.83 -27.65 18.66
C ALA A 59 12.17 -28.43 19.80
N SER A 60 11.74 -27.77 20.85
CA SER A 60 11.03 -28.39 21.97
C SER A 60 9.68 -28.95 21.56
N MET A 61 8.94 -28.22 20.71
CA MET A 61 7.68 -28.71 20.15
C MET A 61 7.88 -29.94 19.29
N TRP A 62 8.93 -29.98 18.47
CA TRP A 62 9.26 -31.16 17.66
C TRP A 62 9.70 -32.35 18.49
N LEU A 63 10.52 -32.15 19.51
CA LEU A 63 10.90 -33.21 20.43
C LEU A 63 9.70 -33.79 21.15
N GLU A 64 8.72 -32.96 21.52
CA GLU A 64 7.49 -33.45 22.14
C GLU A 64 6.61 -34.24 21.14
N ALA A 65 6.44 -33.70 19.93
CA ALA A 65 5.65 -34.35 18.88
C ALA A 65 6.26 -35.70 18.47
N ASN A 66 7.60 -35.82 18.40
CA ASN A 66 8.30 -37.03 18.01
C ASN A 66 8.25 -38.14 19.08
N LYS A 67 7.90 -37.83 20.33
CA LYS A 67 7.68 -38.87 21.34
C LYS A 67 6.57 -39.86 20.96
N GLU A 68 5.53 -39.35 20.31
CA GLU A 68 4.39 -40.12 19.88
C GLU A 68 4.62 -40.80 18.51
N MET A 69 5.59 -40.32 17.72
CA MET A 69 5.88 -40.80 16.36
C MET A 69 7.40 -40.82 16.11
N PRO A 70 8.17 -41.65 16.81
CA PRO A 70 9.65 -41.59 16.75
C PRO A 70 10.25 -42.03 15.40
N GLU A 71 9.48 -42.66 14.54
CA GLU A 71 9.93 -43.07 13.20
C GLU A 71 9.78 -41.99 12.13
N HIS A 72 9.19 -40.84 12.46
CA HIS A 72 8.90 -39.79 11.51
C HIS A 72 9.75 -38.55 11.77
N ASP A 73 10.89 -38.48 11.13
CA ASP A 73 11.66 -37.20 11.03
C ASP A 73 11.22 -36.45 9.80
N TRP A 74 10.03 -35.87 9.89
CA TRP A 74 9.37 -35.22 8.76
C TRP A 74 10.11 -33.98 8.22
N TRP A 75 11.01 -33.40 9.02
CA TRP A 75 11.70 -32.16 8.69
C TRP A 75 13.22 -32.29 8.56
N GLY A 76 13.73 -33.52 8.65
CA GLY A 76 15.13 -33.80 8.41
C GLY A 76 16.09 -33.26 9.45
N TRP A 77 15.63 -32.95 10.67
CA TRP A 77 16.51 -32.41 11.71
C TRP A 77 17.25 -33.52 12.52
N GLY A 78 16.63 -34.64 12.73
CA GLY A 78 17.10 -35.64 13.65
C GLY A 78 17.02 -35.24 15.12
N GLU A 79 16.90 -36.24 16.00
CA GLU A 79 16.70 -35.98 17.44
C GLU A 79 17.89 -35.25 18.09
N GLU A 80 19.10 -35.56 17.67
CA GLU A 80 20.32 -34.96 18.23
C GLU A 80 20.40 -33.47 17.91
N ASN A 81 20.10 -33.10 16.68
CA ASN A 81 20.06 -31.71 16.26
C ASN A 81 18.94 -30.93 16.98
N LEU A 82 17.77 -31.52 17.11
CA LEU A 82 16.65 -30.89 17.85
C LEU A 82 17.02 -30.67 19.33
N LYS A 83 17.74 -31.63 19.97
CA LYS A 83 18.24 -31.43 21.36
C LYS A 83 19.21 -30.25 21.47
N LYS A 84 20.13 -30.09 20.51
CA LYS A 84 21.05 -28.96 20.46
C LYS A 84 20.31 -27.63 20.25
N MET A 85 19.35 -27.62 19.34
CA MET A 85 18.50 -26.44 19.07
C MET A 85 17.67 -26.06 20.30
N ALA A 86 17.10 -27.04 21.03
CA ALA A 86 16.36 -26.79 22.26
C ALA A 86 17.22 -26.21 23.39
N GLN A 87 18.52 -26.48 23.39
CA GLN A 87 19.50 -25.89 24.29
C GLN A 87 19.96 -24.48 23.84
N GLY A 88 19.49 -23.99 22.69
CA GLY A 88 19.86 -22.69 22.17
C GLY A 88 21.21 -22.66 21.46
N ILE A 89 21.75 -23.82 21.07
CA ILE A 89 23.02 -23.87 20.33
C ILE A 89 22.71 -23.52 18.87
N GLU A 90 23.23 -22.39 18.41
CA GLU A 90 23.14 -21.95 17.03
C GLU A 90 24.29 -22.50 16.19
N GLY A 91 24.08 -22.73 14.91
CA GLY A 91 25.14 -23.18 14.04
C GLY A 91 24.66 -23.85 12.76
N ILE A 92 25.60 -24.56 12.13
CA ILE A 92 25.33 -25.34 10.93
C ILE A 92 25.00 -26.78 11.34
N TYR A 93 23.87 -27.25 10.90
CA TYR A 93 23.36 -28.60 11.17
C TYR A 93 23.25 -29.35 9.87
N GLU A 94 23.66 -30.63 9.92
CA GLU A 94 23.48 -31.56 8.80
C GLU A 94 22.07 -32.15 8.84
N SER A 95 21.39 -32.10 7.73
CA SER A 95 20.05 -32.72 7.61
C SER A 95 20.13 -34.22 7.60
N THR A 96 19.13 -34.88 8.21
CA THR A 96 18.92 -36.33 8.07
C THR A 96 18.38 -36.72 6.70
N VAL A 97 17.86 -35.75 5.93
CA VAL A 97 17.44 -35.94 4.53
C VAL A 97 18.63 -35.62 3.63
N ALA A 98 19.14 -36.65 2.95
CA ALA A 98 20.41 -36.60 2.19
C ALA A 98 20.50 -35.46 1.18
N ASP A 99 19.38 -35.11 0.52
CA ASP A 99 19.37 -34.07 -0.51
C ASP A 99 19.30 -32.64 0.02
N TRP A 100 19.09 -32.44 1.32
CA TRP A 100 18.97 -31.10 1.92
C TRP A 100 20.30 -30.52 2.40
N GLY A 101 21.33 -31.38 2.54
CA GLY A 101 22.67 -30.94 2.94
C GLY A 101 22.71 -30.32 4.32
N THR A 102 23.46 -29.23 4.44
CA THR A 102 23.62 -28.47 5.69
C THR A 102 22.79 -27.20 5.70
N MET A 103 22.23 -26.88 6.86
CA MET A 103 21.42 -25.67 7.07
C MET A 103 21.94 -24.90 8.28
N PHE A 104 22.00 -23.56 8.15
CA PHE A 104 22.26 -22.70 9.29
C PHE A 104 20.98 -22.51 10.11
N VAL A 105 21.08 -22.76 11.40
CA VAL A 105 19.98 -22.63 12.35
C VAL A 105 20.38 -21.63 13.44
N GLY A 106 19.51 -20.65 13.66
CA GLY A 106 19.70 -19.62 14.66
C GLY A 106 18.39 -18.90 14.97
N ASN A 107 18.40 -18.12 16.05
CA ASN A 107 17.27 -17.29 16.45
C ASN A 107 17.22 -16.04 15.57
N ALA A 108 16.43 -16.11 14.49
CA ALA A 108 16.16 -14.98 13.63
C ALA A 108 14.63 -14.76 13.53
N ASN A 109 14.17 -13.59 13.95
CA ASN A 109 12.77 -13.22 13.71
C ASN A 109 12.63 -12.75 12.27
N ARG A 110 12.40 -13.69 11.36
CA ARG A 110 12.27 -13.43 9.93
C ARG A 110 11.13 -12.48 9.60
N LEU A 111 10.09 -12.43 10.43
CA LEU A 111 8.98 -11.51 10.23
C LEU A 111 9.38 -10.08 10.51
N ASP A 112 10.18 -9.83 11.54
CA ASP A 112 10.72 -8.50 11.83
C ASP A 112 11.77 -8.05 10.81
N GLU A 113 12.48 -8.99 10.19
CA GLU A 113 13.40 -8.69 9.08
C GLU A 113 12.65 -8.36 7.79
N LEU A 114 11.53 -9.03 7.52
CA LEU A 114 10.75 -8.84 6.30
C LEU A 114 9.87 -7.58 6.35
N PHE A 115 9.40 -7.21 7.53
CA PHE A 115 8.43 -6.13 7.68
C PHE A 115 8.95 -5.03 8.59
N ALA A 116 8.77 -3.79 8.16
CA ALA A 116 9.15 -2.62 8.93
C ALA A 116 8.02 -1.61 9.00
N ARG A 117 8.06 -0.75 10.01
CA ARG A 117 7.19 0.43 10.01
C ARG A 117 7.59 1.35 8.88
N ARG A 118 6.62 1.75 8.06
CA ARG A 118 6.81 2.65 6.93
C ARG A 118 5.91 3.86 7.05
N TYR A 119 6.34 4.95 6.46
CA TYR A 119 5.62 6.22 6.44
C TYR A 119 5.22 6.53 5.02
N SER A 120 3.95 6.88 4.85
CA SER A 120 3.41 7.41 3.60
C SER A 120 2.97 8.84 3.84
N TYR A 121 3.19 9.70 2.88
CA TYR A 121 2.78 11.09 3.00
C TYR A 121 2.20 11.62 1.70
N GLN A 122 1.29 12.57 1.85
CA GLN A 122 0.62 13.23 0.74
C GLN A 122 0.57 14.72 1.00
N HIS A 123 0.99 15.48 0.02
CA HIS A 123 0.91 16.93 -0.04
C HIS A 123 -0.10 17.32 -1.11
N ASN A 124 -1.02 18.20 -0.77
CA ASN A 124 -2.00 18.77 -1.70
C ASN A 124 -1.90 20.28 -1.60
N LEU A 125 -1.62 20.93 -2.71
CA LEU A 125 -1.63 22.37 -2.84
C LEU A 125 -2.65 22.77 -3.88
N SER A 126 -3.50 23.74 -3.60
CA SER A 126 -4.37 24.29 -4.61
C SER A 126 -4.50 25.80 -4.48
N VAL A 127 -4.55 26.44 -5.63
CA VAL A 127 -4.84 27.88 -5.77
C VAL A 127 -6.09 28.01 -6.60
N ALA A 128 -7.08 28.72 -6.11
CA ALA A 128 -8.34 28.89 -6.79
C ALA A 128 -8.90 30.30 -6.58
N GLY A 129 -9.56 30.84 -7.57
CA GLY A 129 -10.19 32.15 -7.49
C GLY A 129 -11.09 32.41 -8.69
N SER A 130 -11.83 33.51 -8.63
CA SER A 130 -12.62 33.98 -9.75
C SER A 130 -12.67 35.53 -9.77
N THR A 131 -12.83 36.03 -10.97
CA THR A 131 -13.23 37.42 -11.26
C THR A 131 -14.62 37.39 -11.90
N ASP A 132 -15.15 38.54 -12.25
CA ASP A 132 -16.44 38.65 -12.95
C ASP A 132 -16.43 37.94 -14.32
N LYS A 133 -15.25 37.83 -14.94
CA LYS A 133 -15.07 37.27 -16.29
C LYS A 133 -14.34 35.92 -16.33
N SER A 134 -13.66 35.52 -15.26
CA SER A 134 -12.87 34.31 -15.27
C SER A 134 -12.90 33.57 -13.96
N ASP A 135 -12.76 32.26 -14.03
CA ASP A 135 -12.54 31.38 -12.89
C ASP A 135 -11.35 30.46 -13.17
N TYR A 136 -10.57 30.20 -12.14
CA TYR A 136 -9.40 29.34 -12.26
C TYR A 136 -9.20 28.48 -11.01
N ARG A 137 -8.63 27.29 -11.22
CA ARG A 137 -8.13 26.43 -10.17
C ARG A 137 -6.92 25.66 -10.68
N ILE A 138 -5.82 25.77 -9.95
CA ILE A 138 -4.60 24.98 -10.15
C ILE A 138 -4.47 24.09 -8.92
N SER A 139 -4.21 22.80 -9.12
CA SER A 139 -4.03 21.85 -8.03
C SER A 139 -2.80 20.98 -8.32
N LEU A 140 -1.96 20.85 -7.31
CA LEU A 140 -0.79 19.96 -7.30
C LEU A 140 -0.95 19.00 -6.15
N ALA A 141 -0.83 17.70 -6.42
CA ALA A 141 -0.80 16.68 -5.39
C ALA A 141 0.42 15.79 -5.59
N TYR A 142 1.15 15.58 -4.52
CA TYR A 142 2.25 14.63 -4.47
C TYR A 142 1.96 13.60 -3.39
N ALA A 143 2.10 12.34 -3.73
CA ALA A 143 1.95 11.23 -2.80
C ALA A 143 3.17 10.31 -2.89
N ASP A 144 3.68 9.90 -1.74
CA ASP A 144 4.63 8.81 -1.57
C ASP A 144 3.98 7.78 -0.65
N ASN A 145 3.48 6.71 -1.25
CA ASN A 145 2.82 5.63 -0.54
C ASN A 145 3.79 4.47 -0.43
N GLN A 146 4.05 4.06 0.79
CA GLN A 146 4.92 2.91 1.07
C GLN A 146 4.11 1.85 1.81
N ALA A 147 4.27 0.60 1.39
CA ALA A 147 3.82 -0.54 2.16
C ALA A 147 4.86 -0.88 3.25
N ASN A 148 4.82 -2.04 3.84
CA ASN A 148 5.62 -2.35 5.02
C ASN A 148 6.75 -3.37 4.79
N LEU A 149 7.07 -3.70 3.54
CA LEU A 149 8.16 -4.62 3.24
C LEU A 149 9.52 -3.94 3.51
N ALA A 150 10.38 -4.58 4.30
CA ALA A 150 11.68 -4.03 4.69
C ALA A 150 12.77 -4.30 3.64
N THR A 151 12.68 -5.44 2.97
CA THR A 151 13.74 -5.99 2.10
C THR A 151 13.72 -5.44 0.68
N ALA A 152 12.62 -4.80 0.26
CA ALA A 152 12.47 -4.25 -1.07
C ALA A 152 11.68 -2.94 -1.04
N TYR A 153 11.77 -2.15 -2.12
CA TYR A 153 10.91 -1.00 -2.30
C TYR A 153 9.55 -1.46 -2.84
N ASP A 154 8.53 -1.35 -2.01
CA ASP A 154 7.15 -1.72 -2.30
C ASP A 154 6.21 -0.50 -2.31
N GLY A 155 6.70 0.63 -2.77
CA GLY A 155 6.02 1.91 -2.73
C GLY A 155 5.62 2.44 -4.10
N GLN A 156 4.77 3.46 -4.08
CA GLN A 156 4.35 4.21 -5.25
C GLN A 156 4.50 5.70 -4.99
N LYS A 157 5.20 6.38 -5.89
CA LYS A 157 5.25 7.84 -5.95
C LYS A 157 4.35 8.35 -7.05
N GLN A 158 3.55 9.34 -6.75
CA GLN A 158 2.61 9.90 -7.71
C GLN A 158 2.61 11.42 -7.62
N LEU A 159 2.66 12.06 -8.79
CA LEU A 159 2.52 13.49 -8.96
C LEU A 159 1.31 13.77 -9.84
N ASN A 160 0.37 14.54 -9.32
CA ASN A 160 -0.82 14.96 -10.06
C ASN A 160 -0.83 16.49 -10.18
N LEU A 161 -0.94 16.97 -11.40
CA LEU A 161 -1.17 18.38 -11.70
C LEU A 161 -2.52 18.51 -12.42
N ARG A 162 -3.33 19.46 -11.98
CA ARG A 162 -4.60 19.78 -12.65
C ARG A 162 -4.77 21.28 -12.75
N LEU A 163 -5.16 21.73 -13.92
CA LEU A 163 -5.54 23.09 -14.24
C LEU A 163 -6.99 23.11 -14.73
N ASN A 164 -7.82 23.93 -14.14
CA ASN A 164 -9.14 24.29 -14.64
C ASN A 164 -9.17 25.80 -14.83
N TYR A 165 -9.59 26.23 -16.00
CA TYR A 165 -9.73 27.65 -16.32
C TYR A 165 -11.00 27.89 -17.12
N GLY A 166 -11.77 28.88 -16.70
CA GLY A 166 -12.97 29.33 -17.40
C GLY A 166 -12.90 30.81 -17.67
N ILE A 167 -13.32 31.25 -18.83
CA ILE A 167 -13.42 32.66 -19.21
C ILE A 167 -14.71 32.96 -19.96
N LYS A 168 -15.39 34.01 -19.56
CA LYS A 168 -16.51 34.60 -20.32
C LYS A 168 -15.94 35.61 -21.31
N LEU A 169 -15.99 35.27 -22.57
CA LEU A 169 -15.57 36.17 -23.65
C LEU A 169 -16.67 37.19 -24.01
N THR A 170 -17.91 36.72 -23.94
CA THR A 170 -19.12 37.54 -24.11
C THR A 170 -20.21 37.04 -23.16
N ASP A 171 -21.35 37.72 -23.05
CA ASP A 171 -22.47 37.28 -22.20
C ASP A 171 -23.07 35.93 -22.62
N TRP A 172 -22.94 35.62 -23.88
CA TRP A 172 -23.45 34.36 -24.45
C TRP A 172 -22.36 33.29 -24.71
N PHE A 173 -21.05 33.65 -24.59
CA PHE A 173 -19.96 32.71 -24.87
C PHE A 173 -18.98 32.60 -23.72
N LYS A 174 -18.93 31.38 -23.14
CA LYS A 174 -18.00 30.98 -22.10
C LYS A 174 -17.10 29.86 -22.63
N LEU A 175 -15.79 30.01 -22.48
CA LEU A 175 -14.79 29.00 -22.78
C LEU A 175 -14.32 28.37 -21.47
N GLU A 176 -14.36 27.03 -21.38
CA GLU A 176 -13.83 26.27 -20.25
C GLU A 176 -12.77 25.28 -20.72
N THR A 177 -11.63 25.29 -20.06
CA THR A 177 -10.49 24.39 -20.34
C THR A 177 -10.12 23.63 -19.08
N SER A 178 -9.80 22.35 -19.25
CA SER A 178 -9.27 21.49 -18.18
C SER A 178 -8.10 20.70 -18.72
N ALA A 179 -6.97 20.75 -18.03
CA ALA A 179 -5.79 19.96 -18.31
C ALA A 179 -5.38 19.17 -17.05
N SER A 180 -4.90 17.96 -17.23
CA SER A 180 -4.38 17.17 -16.12
C SER A 180 -3.19 16.31 -16.57
N MET A 181 -2.21 16.20 -15.67
CA MET A 181 -1.03 15.34 -15.84
C MET A 181 -0.91 14.46 -14.59
N ILE A 182 -0.64 13.19 -14.81
CA ILE A 182 -0.38 12.19 -13.77
C ILE A 182 0.93 11.51 -14.15
N LYS A 183 1.85 11.45 -13.20
CA LYS A 183 3.14 10.78 -13.33
C LYS A 183 3.35 9.85 -12.14
#